data_6aeb45192b874f21b5b266b5590a8abd
#
_entry.id   6aeb45192b874f21b5b266b5590a8abd
#
_cell.length_a   1.000
_cell.length_b   1.000
_cell.length_c   1.000
_cell.angle_alpha   90.00
_cell.angle_beta   90.00
_cell.angle_gamma   90.00
#
_symmetry.space_group_name_H-M   'P 1'
#
loop_
_entity.id
_entity.type
_entity.pdbx_description
1 polymer ?
#
loop_
_entity_poly.entity_id
_entity_poly.type
_entity_poly.pdbx_seq_one_letter_code
_entity_poly.pdbx_strand_id
1 'polypeptide(L)'
;MRSLLRLSACLFVLLSFVGFTQLSGGFFPEEDEGQFTITVKTPVGTGIDYTNDRLSVVENLLEEYEDIESYFTIMGSGIESQAVNIGVVYVRLTPSNVRGYKQYEIIPILRERLNKIPGIKAFPAPMSFASGTRGEAMQFTVSGPDLNILNESINAFLSKLAETPELGDVDSSIELNLPQVNLEINRELASEMGLST
;
A
#
# COMPACT_ATOMS: atom_id res chain seq x y z
N MET A 1 25.73 -48.95 27.12
CA MET A 1 25.23 -47.65 27.61
C MET A 1 25.77 -46.47 26.82
N ARG A 2 27.11 -46.33 26.58
CA ARG A 2 27.67 -45.17 25.85
C ARG A 2 27.18 -45.02 24.38
N SER A 3 26.95 -46.11 23.66
CA SER A 3 26.45 -46.08 22.30
C SER A 3 24.96 -45.66 22.20
N LEU A 4 24.15 -46.12 23.13
CA LEU A 4 22.72 -45.73 23.23
C LEU A 4 22.58 -44.23 23.54
N LEU A 5 23.43 -43.66 24.42
CA LEU A 5 23.47 -42.24 24.73
C LEU A 5 23.88 -41.40 23.50
N ARG A 6 24.82 -41.86 22.69
CA ARG A 6 25.21 -41.18 21.45
C ARG A 6 24.09 -41.21 20.38
N LEU A 7 23.42 -42.34 20.28
CA LEU A 7 22.32 -42.51 19.33
C LEU A 7 21.13 -41.58 19.71
N SER A 8 20.79 -41.52 21.00
CA SER A 8 19.72 -40.62 21.47
C SER A 8 20.05 -39.14 21.27
N ALA A 9 21.31 -38.76 21.49
CA ALA A 9 21.76 -37.39 21.25
C ALA A 9 21.72 -37.02 19.77
N CYS A 10 22.15 -37.90 18.87
CA CYS A 10 22.02 -37.66 17.41
C CYS A 10 20.59 -37.58 16.96
N LEU A 11 19.69 -38.41 17.48
CA LEU A 11 18.28 -38.37 17.17
C LEU A 11 17.65 -37.07 17.66
N PHE A 12 18.00 -36.59 18.82
CA PHE A 12 17.52 -35.33 19.37
C PHE A 12 17.95 -34.13 18.52
N VAL A 13 19.21 -34.08 18.07
CA VAL A 13 19.73 -33.04 17.19
C VAL A 13 19.02 -33.05 15.84
N LEU A 14 18.78 -34.24 15.26
CA LEU A 14 18.05 -34.39 14.02
C LEU A 14 16.59 -33.88 14.13
N LEU A 15 15.89 -34.28 15.20
CA LEU A 15 14.52 -33.81 15.49
C LEU A 15 14.48 -32.30 15.72
N SER A 16 15.46 -31.71 16.42
CA SER A 16 15.57 -30.27 16.62
C SER A 16 15.80 -29.53 15.31
N PHE A 17 16.62 -30.08 14.42
CA PHE A 17 16.89 -29.49 13.11
C PHE A 17 15.63 -29.49 12.22
N VAL A 18 14.90 -30.62 12.20
CA VAL A 18 13.63 -30.71 11.49
C VAL A 18 12.58 -29.75 12.08
N GLY A 19 12.52 -29.64 13.40
CA GLY A 19 11.66 -28.67 14.08
C GLY A 19 12.01 -27.22 13.71
N PHE A 20 13.30 -26.90 13.64
CA PHE A 20 13.77 -25.57 13.28
C PHE A 20 13.42 -25.16 11.84
N THR A 21 13.45 -26.11 10.89
CA THR A 21 13.07 -25.83 9.50
C THR A 21 11.56 -25.62 9.30
N GLN A 22 10.75 -26.01 10.27
CA GLN A 22 9.29 -25.81 10.26
C GLN A 22 8.86 -24.50 10.94
N LEU A 23 9.77 -23.81 11.63
CA LEU A 23 9.47 -22.51 12.20
C LEU A 23 9.47 -21.45 11.11
N SER A 24 8.28 -20.91 10.80
CA SER A 24 8.13 -19.69 10.03
C SER A 24 8.80 -18.54 10.77
N GLY A 25 10.00 -18.17 10.34
CA GLY A 25 10.73 -17.05 10.93
C GLY A 25 10.36 -15.74 10.26
N GLY A 26 9.53 -14.90 10.89
CA GLY A 26 9.45 -13.47 10.59
C GLY A 26 10.25 -12.68 11.63
N PHE A 27 10.96 -11.63 11.23
CA PHE A 27 11.70 -10.76 12.15
C PHE A 27 10.79 -10.02 13.13
N PHE A 28 9.56 -9.71 12.67
CA PHE A 28 8.46 -9.22 13.48
C PHE A 28 7.28 -10.16 13.32
N PRO A 29 6.71 -10.71 14.42
CA PRO A 29 5.42 -11.39 14.34
C PRO A 29 4.36 -10.37 13.89
N GLU A 30 3.47 -10.79 13.01
CA GLU A 30 2.30 -10.00 12.66
C GLU A 30 1.40 -9.92 13.90
N GLU A 31 1.54 -8.85 14.67
CA GLU A 31 0.67 -8.58 15.80
C GLU A 31 -0.63 -7.97 15.29
N ASP A 32 -1.73 -8.42 15.88
CA ASP A 32 -3.05 -7.88 15.61
C ASP A 32 -3.27 -6.60 16.44
N GLU A 33 -2.77 -5.48 15.93
CA GLU A 33 -2.89 -4.16 16.57
C GLU A 33 -4.30 -3.57 16.47
N GLY A 34 -5.19 -4.19 15.68
CA GLY A 34 -6.54 -3.68 15.45
C GLY A 34 -6.56 -2.36 14.68
N GLN A 35 -5.50 -2.04 13.94
CA GLN A 35 -5.38 -0.82 13.15
C GLN A 35 -4.69 -1.09 11.82
N PHE A 36 -5.22 -0.51 10.75
CA PHE A 36 -4.62 -0.59 9.43
C PHE A 36 -4.93 0.67 8.62
N THR A 37 -4.24 0.84 7.51
CA THR A 37 -4.47 1.96 6.60
C THR A 37 -4.94 1.46 5.26
N ILE A 38 -5.76 2.28 4.58
CA ILE A 38 -6.14 2.06 3.18
C ILE A 38 -5.65 3.28 2.40
N THR A 39 -4.63 3.09 1.57
CA THR A 39 -4.21 4.12 0.61
C THR A 39 -5.11 4.01 -0.62
N VAL A 40 -5.82 5.07 -0.95
CA VAL A 40 -6.71 5.16 -2.10
C VAL A 40 -6.10 6.12 -3.11
N LYS A 41 -5.91 5.64 -4.33
CA LYS A 41 -5.44 6.45 -5.47
C LYS A 41 -6.52 6.54 -6.53
N THR A 42 -6.84 7.76 -6.94
CA THR A 42 -7.66 8.03 -8.13
C THR A 42 -6.75 8.30 -9.34
N PRO A 43 -7.27 8.26 -10.57
CA PRO A 43 -6.47 8.53 -11.75
C PRO A 43 -5.77 9.89 -11.69
N VAL A 44 -4.56 9.93 -12.24
CA VAL A 44 -3.76 11.15 -12.32
C VAL A 44 -4.53 12.24 -13.07
N GLY A 45 -4.47 13.48 -12.54
CA GLY A 45 -5.19 14.62 -13.12
C GLY A 45 -6.63 14.77 -12.65
N THR A 46 -7.13 13.89 -11.76
CA THR A 46 -8.43 14.10 -11.11
C THR A 46 -8.36 15.22 -10.09
N GLY A 47 -9.45 15.99 -10.01
CA GLY A 47 -9.59 17.05 -9.01
C GLY A 47 -9.93 16.51 -7.62
N ILE A 48 -9.83 17.40 -6.64
CA ILE A 48 -10.09 17.10 -5.22
C ILE A 48 -11.53 16.60 -4.99
N ASP A 49 -12.51 17.17 -5.69
CA ASP A 49 -13.92 16.79 -5.55
C ASP A 49 -14.15 15.34 -5.98
N TYR A 50 -13.57 14.94 -7.13
CA TYR A 50 -13.67 13.55 -7.60
C TYR A 50 -13.01 12.58 -6.60
N THR A 51 -11.84 12.93 -6.07
CA THR A 51 -11.16 12.09 -5.07
C THR A 51 -11.99 11.97 -3.81
N ASN A 52 -12.60 13.05 -3.35
CA ASN A 52 -13.51 13.06 -2.20
C ASN A 52 -14.73 12.17 -2.42
N ASP A 53 -15.37 12.26 -3.60
CA ASP A 53 -16.51 11.40 -3.93
C ASP A 53 -16.13 9.92 -3.93
N ARG A 54 -14.94 9.58 -4.42
CA ARG A 54 -14.45 8.19 -4.40
C ARG A 54 -14.10 7.71 -3.00
N LEU A 55 -13.53 8.58 -2.16
CA LEU A 55 -13.28 8.27 -0.74
C LEU A 55 -14.59 8.03 0.02
N SER A 56 -15.62 8.83 -0.23
CA SER A 56 -16.94 8.61 0.37
C SER A 56 -17.55 7.24 0.01
N VAL A 57 -17.29 6.73 -1.20
CA VAL A 57 -17.70 5.35 -1.56
C VAL A 57 -16.92 4.31 -0.73
N VAL A 58 -15.63 4.54 -0.48
CA VAL A 58 -14.82 3.67 0.39
C VAL A 58 -15.33 3.72 1.83
N GLU A 59 -15.62 4.90 2.36
CA GLU A 59 -16.16 5.10 3.69
C GLU A 59 -17.49 4.38 3.88
N ASN A 60 -18.44 4.52 2.96
CA ASN A 60 -19.71 3.80 2.99
C ASN A 60 -19.53 2.27 2.97
N LEU A 61 -18.51 1.78 2.24
CA LEU A 61 -18.19 0.36 2.26
C LEU A 61 -17.65 -0.09 3.62
N LEU A 62 -16.85 0.74 4.29
CA LEU A 62 -16.33 0.43 5.63
C LEU A 62 -17.44 0.39 6.69
N GLU A 63 -18.48 1.22 6.56
CA GLU A 63 -19.64 1.24 7.46
C GLU A 63 -20.48 -0.05 7.41
N GLU A 64 -20.32 -0.87 6.36
CA GLU A 64 -20.99 -2.17 6.30
C GLU A 64 -20.40 -3.23 7.26
N TYR A 65 -19.21 -2.94 7.83
CA TYR A 65 -18.50 -3.88 8.69
C TYR A 65 -18.63 -3.51 10.17
N GLU A 66 -19.34 -4.33 10.93
CA GLU A 66 -19.53 -4.14 12.39
C GLU A 66 -18.20 -4.23 13.17
N ASP A 67 -17.19 -4.89 12.61
CA ASP A 67 -15.86 -5.02 13.23
C ASP A 67 -15.02 -3.73 13.10
N ILE A 68 -15.47 -2.72 12.35
CA ILE A 68 -14.82 -1.41 12.24
C ILE A 68 -15.40 -0.46 13.27
N GLU A 69 -14.60 -0.08 14.27
CA GLU A 69 -15.00 0.84 15.34
C GLU A 69 -15.05 2.28 14.85
N SER A 70 -14.05 2.69 14.09
CA SER A 70 -13.94 4.06 13.57
C SER A 70 -12.96 4.12 12.41
N TYR A 71 -13.10 5.16 11.60
CA TYR A 71 -12.13 5.48 10.55
C TYR A 71 -11.90 7.00 10.49
N PHE A 72 -10.76 7.38 9.94
CA PHE A 72 -10.38 8.76 9.72
C PHE A 72 -9.71 8.92 8.35
N THR A 73 -10.25 9.78 7.51
CA THR A 73 -9.78 9.98 6.14
C THR A 73 -8.99 11.28 6.02
N ILE A 74 -7.80 11.21 5.43
CA ILE A 74 -6.99 12.35 5.05
C ILE A 74 -6.84 12.35 3.54
N MET A 75 -7.14 13.47 2.89
CA MET A 75 -6.99 13.67 1.47
C MET A 75 -5.86 14.65 1.18
N GLY A 76 -5.14 14.46 0.06
CA GLY A 76 -4.05 15.34 -0.33
C GLY A 76 -2.77 15.21 0.50
N SER A 77 -2.72 14.25 1.43
CA SER A 77 -1.57 13.99 2.29
C SER A 77 -1.11 12.56 2.10
N GLY A 78 -0.38 12.30 1.03
CA GLY A 78 0.42 11.08 0.93
C GLY A 78 1.72 11.25 1.73
N ILE A 79 2.27 10.17 2.26
CA ILE A 79 3.56 10.19 2.98
C ILE A 79 4.68 10.72 2.05
N GLU A 80 4.55 10.56 0.74
CA GLU A 80 5.55 10.94 -0.27
C GLU A 80 5.13 12.10 -1.18
N SER A 81 3.85 12.48 -1.23
CA SER A 81 3.39 13.57 -2.11
C SER A 81 2.10 14.22 -1.59
N GLN A 82 2.00 15.53 -1.75
CA GLN A 82 0.75 16.29 -1.52
C GLN A 82 -0.14 16.22 -2.77
N ALA A 83 -0.42 15.01 -3.26
CA ALA A 83 -1.18 14.82 -4.48
C ALA A 83 -2.68 14.74 -4.16
N VAL A 84 -3.46 15.60 -4.80
CA VAL A 84 -4.93 15.69 -4.61
C VAL A 84 -5.69 14.42 -5.04
N ASN A 85 -5.05 13.55 -5.81
CA ASN A 85 -5.57 12.27 -6.26
C ASN A 85 -5.26 11.10 -5.30
N ILE A 86 -4.73 11.38 -4.10
CA ILE A 86 -4.40 10.38 -3.09
C ILE A 86 -5.13 10.70 -1.80
N GLY A 87 -5.78 9.69 -1.23
CA GLY A 87 -6.34 9.71 0.12
C GLY A 87 -5.84 8.53 0.94
N VAL A 88 -5.76 8.73 2.25
CA VAL A 88 -5.41 7.68 3.20
C VAL A 88 -6.53 7.58 4.23
N VAL A 89 -7.09 6.40 4.38
CA VAL A 89 -8.08 6.08 5.39
C VAL A 89 -7.40 5.27 6.50
N TYR A 90 -7.38 5.82 7.69
CA TYR A 90 -6.93 5.13 8.90
C TYR A 90 -8.13 4.41 9.49
N VAL A 91 -8.04 3.11 9.62
CA VAL A 91 -9.13 2.27 10.11
C VAL A 91 -8.74 1.67 11.45
N ARG A 92 -9.65 1.76 12.41
CA ARG A 92 -9.55 1.13 13.71
C ARG A 92 -10.63 0.07 13.84
N LEU A 93 -10.21 -1.13 14.20
CA LEU A 93 -11.10 -2.26 14.47
C LEU A 93 -11.56 -2.27 15.92
N THR A 94 -12.71 -2.87 16.15
CA THR A 94 -13.17 -3.21 17.51
C THR A 94 -12.15 -4.09 18.23
N PRO A 95 -12.12 -4.13 19.57
CA PRO A 95 -11.20 -4.96 20.32
C PRO A 95 -11.23 -6.44 19.89
N SER A 96 -10.07 -7.09 19.85
CA SER A 96 -9.89 -8.45 19.32
C SER A 96 -10.73 -9.54 20.01
N ASN A 97 -11.20 -9.27 21.23
CA ASN A 97 -12.04 -10.19 21.99
C ASN A 97 -13.54 -10.14 21.63
N VAL A 98 -13.98 -9.16 20.83
CA VAL A 98 -15.39 -8.94 20.46
C VAL A 98 -15.63 -9.07 18.96
N ARG A 99 -14.61 -8.83 18.11
CA ARG A 99 -14.75 -8.85 16.67
C ARG A 99 -14.69 -10.27 16.08
N GLY A 100 -15.36 -10.45 14.95
CA GLY A 100 -15.42 -11.73 14.22
C GLY A 100 -14.16 -12.04 13.43
N TYR A 101 -13.44 -11.01 12.93
CA TYR A 101 -12.26 -11.16 12.10
C TYR A 101 -11.02 -10.57 12.76
N LYS A 102 -9.89 -11.24 12.60
CA LYS A 102 -8.59 -10.66 12.93
C LYS A 102 -8.14 -9.69 11.82
N GLN A 103 -7.22 -8.78 12.14
CA GLN A 103 -6.74 -7.78 11.19
C GLN A 103 -6.22 -8.39 9.89
N TYR A 104 -5.46 -9.47 9.96
CA TYR A 104 -4.92 -10.15 8.77
C TYR A 104 -5.97 -10.91 7.95
N GLU A 105 -7.17 -11.16 8.52
CA GLU A 105 -8.29 -11.80 7.82
C GLU A 105 -9.19 -10.76 7.12
N ILE A 106 -9.43 -9.60 7.76
CA ILE A 106 -10.29 -8.57 7.19
C ILE A 106 -9.62 -7.81 6.04
N ILE A 107 -8.30 -7.60 6.09
CA ILE A 107 -7.55 -6.87 5.05
C ILE A 107 -7.71 -7.49 3.65
N PRO A 108 -7.53 -8.81 3.43
CA PRO A 108 -7.78 -9.43 2.13
C PRO A 108 -9.24 -9.33 1.66
N ILE A 109 -10.19 -9.44 2.58
CA ILE A 109 -11.62 -9.31 2.27
C ILE A 109 -11.93 -7.90 1.77
N LEU A 110 -11.44 -6.89 2.49
CA LEU A 110 -11.59 -5.49 2.08
C LEU A 110 -10.90 -5.21 0.75
N ARG A 111 -9.70 -5.75 0.53
CA ARG A 111 -8.95 -5.61 -0.73
C ARG A 111 -9.77 -6.09 -1.92
N GLU A 112 -10.38 -7.26 -1.83
CA GLU A 112 -11.22 -7.80 -2.90
C GLU A 112 -12.44 -6.91 -3.19
N ARG A 113 -13.08 -6.35 -2.16
CA ARG A 113 -14.23 -5.47 -2.33
C ARG A 113 -13.85 -4.09 -2.87
N LEU A 114 -12.78 -3.50 -2.35
CA LEU A 114 -12.27 -2.20 -2.77
C LEU A 114 -11.82 -2.21 -4.23
N ASN A 115 -11.19 -3.30 -4.69
CA ASN A 115 -10.77 -3.46 -6.08
C ASN A 115 -11.94 -3.54 -7.09
N LYS A 116 -13.18 -3.75 -6.62
CA LYS A 116 -14.39 -3.72 -7.44
C LYS A 116 -14.94 -2.30 -7.63
N ILE A 117 -14.45 -1.31 -6.89
CA ILE A 117 -14.89 0.08 -7.00
C ILE A 117 -14.22 0.72 -8.23
N PRO A 118 -14.98 1.17 -9.23
CA PRO A 118 -14.40 1.77 -10.43
C PRO A 118 -13.78 3.14 -10.13
N GLY A 119 -12.66 3.43 -10.79
CA GLY A 119 -11.99 4.72 -10.72
C GLY A 119 -11.11 4.94 -9.52
N ILE A 120 -10.81 3.88 -8.76
CA ILE A 120 -9.81 3.89 -7.70
C ILE A 120 -8.88 2.68 -7.79
N LYS A 121 -7.70 2.84 -7.18
CA LYS A 121 -6.84 1.75 -6.71
C LYS A 121 -6.73 1.88 -5.21
N ALA A 122 -7.05 0.83 -4.47
CA ALA A 122 -7.04 0.85 -3.02
C ALA A 122 -6.10 -0.22 -2.47
N PHE A 123 -5.23 0.17 -1.55
CA PHE A 123 -4.17 -0.65 -0.96
C PHE A 123 -4.35 -0.72 0.56
N PRO A 124 -5.16 -1.64 1.06
CA PRO A 124 -5.24 -1.89 2.49
C PRO A 124 -3.99 -2.61 2.98
N ALA A 125 -3.33 -2.06 3.99
CA ALA A 125 -2.10 -2.59 4.56
C ALA A 125 -2.06 -2.40 6.08
N PRO A 126 -1.43 -3.33 6.84
CA PRO A 126 -1.20 -3.15 8.27
C PRO A 126 -0.44 -1.86 8.55
N MET A 127 -0.74 -1.19 9.67
CA MET A 127 0.03 -0.05 10.11
C MET A 127 1.35 -0.56 10.68
N SER A 128 2.48 -0.29 10.01
CA SER A 128 3.79 -0.71 10.48
C SER A 128 4.53 0.47 11.10
N PHE A 129 4.71 0.46 12.41
CA PHE A 129 5.50 1.46 13.12
C PHE A 129 7.02 1.26 12.93
N ALA A 130 7.44 0.05 12.57
CA ALA A 130 8.86 -0.31 12.50
C ALA A 130 9.55 0.12 11.21
N SER A 131 8.82 0.30 10.11
CA SER A 131 9.42 0.55 8.80
C SER A 131 9.33 2.01 8.33
N GLY A 132 8.53 2.85 8.98
CA GLY A 132 8.30 4.23 8.50
C GLY A 132 7.66 4.30 7.10
N THR A 133 7.31 3.15 6.55
CA THR A 133 6.71 2.95 5.24
C THR A 133 5.26 2.51 5.37
N ARG A 134 4.51 2.52 4.28
CA ARG A 134 3.06 2.22 4.20
C ARG A 134 2.66 0.77 4.53
N GLY A 135 3.51 0.00 5.22
CA GLY A 135 3.27 -1.43 5.44
C GLY A 135 3.58 -2.29 4.23
N GLU A 136 4.33 -1.76 3.27
CA GLU A 136 4.80 -2.50 2.10
C GLU A 136 5.81 -3.56 2.53
N ALA A 137 5.54 -4.82 2.20
CA ALA A 137 6.42 -5.94 2.53
C ALA A 137 7.76 -5.86 1.77
N MET A 138 7.75 -5.25 0.57
CA MET A 138 8.93 -5.09 -0.27
C MET A 138 8.89 -3.75 -1.00
N GLN A 139 10.01 -3.04 -1.03
CA GLN A 139 10.19 -1.80 -1.76
C GLN A 139 11.44 -1.90 -2.64
N PHE A 140 11.29 -1.55 -3.92
CA PHE A 140 12.39 -1.50 -4.89
C PHE A 140 12.59 -0.09 -5.40
N THR A 141 13.84 0.34 -5.47
CA THR A 141 14.21 1.59 -6.13
C THR A 141 14.88 1.26 -7.47
N VAL A 142 14.28 1.74 -8.54
CA VAL A 142 14.82 1.59 -9.89
C VAL A 142 15.29 2.96 -10.36
N SER A 143 16.53 3.05 -10.83
CA SER A 143 17.16 4.30 -11.27
C SER A 143 17.63 4.19 -12.72
N GLY A 144 17.50 5.26 -13.48
CA GLY A 144 17.95 5.31 -14.88
C GLY A 144 18.07 6.75 -15.36
N PRO A 145 18.87 6.98 -16.44
CA PRO A 145 19.10 8.33 -16.98
C PRO A 145 17.94 8.85 -17.85
N ASP A 146 17.08 7.98 -18.34
CA ASP A 146 15.94 8.32 -19.21
C ASP A 146 14.62 7.83 -18.61
N LEU A 147 13.70 8.77 -18.39
CA LEU A 147 12.41 8.49 -17.75
C LEU A 147 11.49 7.61 -18.62
N ASN A 148 11.57 7.70 -19.95
CA ASN A 148 10.72 6.90 -20.83
C ASN A 148 11.15 5.43 -20.80
N ILE A 149 12.47 5.19 -20.92
CA ILE A 149 13.05 3.84 -20.82
C ILE A 149 12.79 3.25 -19.44
N LEU A 150 12.91 4.08 -18.40
CA LEU A 150 12.63 3.69 -17.03
C LEU A 150 11.17 3.25 -16.87
N ASN A 151 10.22 4.06 -17.38
CA ASN A 151 8.80 3.76 -17.33
C ASN A 151 8.43 2.46 -18.09
N GLU A 152 8.98 2.26 -19.29
CA GLU A 152 8.77 1.01 -20.04
C GLU A 152 9.28 -0.20 -19.24
N SER A 153 10.47 -0.07 -18.67
CA SER A 153 11.10 -1.14 -17.88
C SER A 153 10.28 -1.47 -16.61
N ILE A 154 9.80 -0.43 -15.92
CA ILE A 154 8.96 -0.59 -14.73
C ILE A 154 7.62 -1.23 -15.10
N ASN A 155 6.95 -0.79 -16.17
CA ASN A 155 5.69 -1.37 -16.61
C ASN A 155 5.84 -2.85 -16.99
N ALA A 156 6.92 -3.20 -17.69
CA ALA A 156 7.23 -4.60 -18.01
C ALA A 156 7.51 -5.44 -16.76
N PHE A 157 8.18 -4.86 -15.76
CA PHE A 157 8.43 -5.51 -14.47
C PHE A 157 7.14 -5.71 -13.66
N LEU A 158 6.30 -4.67 -13.55
CA LEU A 158 5.01 -4.73 -12.87
C LEU A 158 4.08 -5.79 -13.50
N SER A 159 4.05 -5.87 -14.84
CA SER A 159 3.26 -6.87 -15.55
C SER A 159 3.68 -8.30 -15.18
N LYS A 160 5.00 -8.55 -15.06
CA LYS A 160 5.52 -9.87 -14.63
C LYS A 160 5.23 -10.17 -13.17
N LEU A 161 5.30 -9.15 -12.30
CA LEU A 161 4.96 -9.31 -10.89
C LEU A 161 3.47 -9.61 -10.68
N ALA A 162 2.60 -8.97 -11.47
CA ALA A 162 1.15 -9.21 -11.43
C ALA A 162 0.75 -10.65 -11.83
N GLU A 163 1.63 -11.38 -12.53
CA GLU A 163 1.43 -12.80 -12.84
C GLU A 163 1.70 -13.73 -11.65
N THR A 164 2.27 -13.18 -10.56
CA THR A 164 2.63 -13.94 -9.34
C THR A 164 1.59 -13.69 -8.25
N PRO A 165 0.64 -14.63 -8.01
CA PRO A 165 -0.49 -14.40 -7.10
C PRO A 165 -0.08 -14.12 -5.64
N GLU A 166 1.11 -14.57 -5.24
CA GLU A 166 1.62 -14.45 -3.88
C GLU A 166 2.09 -13.02 -3.53
N LEU A 167 2.32 -12.15 -4.52
CA LEU A 167 2.84 -10.82 -4.29
C LEU A 167 1.80 -9.77 -3.92
N GLY A 168 0.51 -10.10 -4.06
CA GLY A 168 -0.57 -9.17 -3.72
C GLY A 168 -0.60 -7.92 -4.62
N ASP A 169 -0.75 -6.75 -4.03
CA ASP A 169 -0.83 -5.49 -4.77
C ASP A 169 0.55 -4.95 -5.13
N VAL A 170 0.75 -4.65 -6.41
CA VAL A 170 1.99 -4.06 -6.93
C VAL A 170 1.70 -2.68 -7.49
N ASP A 171 2.46 -1.68 -7.08
CA ASP A 171 2.29 -0.29 -7.50
C ASP A 171 3.64 0.39 -7.78
N SER A 172 3.62 1.48 -8.52
CA SER A 172 4.80 2.30 -8.79
C SER A 172 4.53 3.77 -8.53
N SER A 173 5.56 4.50 -8.14
CA SER A 173 5.50 5.95 -7.91
C SER A 173 5.70 6.77 -9.19
N ILE A 174 6.02 6.14 -10.34
CA ILE A 174 6.26 6.86 -11.58
C ILE A 174 4.94 7.24 -12.25
N GLU A 175 4.71 8.53 -12.44
CA GLU A 175 3.50 9.10 -13.06
C GLU A 175 3.92 10.07 -14.18
N LEU A 176 4.13 9.56 -15.40
CA LEU A 176 4.57 10.39 -16.54
C LEU A 176 3.44 11.14 -17.25
N ASN A 177 2.18 10.77 -17.00
CA ASN A 177 1.03 11.33 -17.73
C ASN A 177 0.33 12.45 -16.96
N LEU A 178 1.06 13.23 -16.16
CA LEU A 178 0.51 14.41 -15.53
C LEU A 178 0.17 15.46 -16.59
N PRO A 179 -1.10 15.89 -16.74
CA PRO A 179 -1.45 16.99 -17.61
C PRO A 179 -0.73 18.26 -17.13
N GLN A 180 0.09 18.84 -17.98
CA GLN A 180 0.83 20.07 -17.69
C GLN A 180 0.21 21.23 -18.49
N VAL A 181 0.00 22.35 -17.81
CA VAL A 181 -0.34 23.61 -18.45
C VAL A 181 0.94 24.42 -18.58
N ASN A 182 1.42 24.59 -19.82
CA ASN A 182 2.57 25.43 -20.10
C ASN A 182 2.09 26.85 -20.37
N LEU A 183 2.50 27.79 -19.54
CA LEU A 183 2.08 29.18 -19.61
C LEU A 183 3.23 30.00 -20.21
N GLU A 184 3.12 30.34 -21.49
CA GLU A 184 4.07 31.22 -22.17
C GLU A 184 3.58 32.67 -22.13
N ILE A 185 4.29 33.52 -21.41
CA ILE A 185 3.97 34.94 -21.30
C ILE A 185 4.61 35.68 -22.47
N ASN A 186 3.78 36.28 -23.34
CA ASN A 186 4.26 37.20 -24.35
C ASN A 186 4.67 38.51 -23.68
N ARG A 187 5.98 38.67 -23.41
CA ARG A 187 6.54 39.79 -22.68
C ARG A 187 6.41 41.14 -23.42
N GLU A 188 6.40 41.11 -24.75
CA GLU A 188 6.23 42.32 -25.56
C GLU A 188 4.81 42.87 -25.37
N LEU A 189 3.82 42.03 -25.53
CA LEU A 189 2.40 42.38 -25.35
C LEU A 189 2.09 42.79 -23.89
N ALA A 190 2.69 42.09 -22.93
CA ALA A 190 2.52 42.41 -21.51
C ALA A 190 3.08 43.82 -21.20
N SER A 191 4.26 44.14 -21.77
CA SER A 191 4.88 45.49 -21.62
C SER A 191 4.03 46.60 -22.27
N GLU A 192 3.45 46.33 -23.46
CA GLU A 192 2.54 47.26 -24.12
C GLU A 192 1.27 47.53 -23.30
N MET A 193 0.80 46.55 -22.57
CA MET A 193 -0.33 46.66 -21.63
C MET A 193 0.03 47.22 -20.27
N GLY A 194 1.28 47.59 -20.04
CA GLY A 194 1.75 48.15 -18.77
C GLY A 194 1.88 47.11 -17.64
N LEU A 195 1.91 45.83 -17.96
CA LEU A 195 2.10 44.75 -17.00
C LEU A 195 3.60 44.44 -16.85
N SER A 196 4.08 44.48 -15.60
CA SER A 196 5.44 44.05 -15.28
C SER A 196 5.46 42.54 -15.10
N THR A 197 6.33 41.84 -15.81
CA THR A 197 6.52 40.38 -15.74
C THR A 197 7.81 40.04 -15.01
#